data_e1716d378801e2560defea03c5aec7fd
#
_entry.id   e1716d378801e2560defea03c5aec7fd
#
_cell.length_a   1.000
_cell.length_b   1.000
_cell.length_c   1.000
_cell.angle_alpha   90.00
_cell.angle_beta   90.00
_cell.angle_gamma   90.00
#
_symmetry.space_group_name_H-M   'P 1'
#
loop_
_entity.id
_entity.type
_entity.pdbx_description
1 polymer ?
#
loop_
_entity_poly.entity_id
_entity_poly.type
_entity_poly.pdbx_seq_one_letter_code
_entity_poly.pdbx_strand_id
1 'polypeptide(L)'
;MSPVEQSRGHAGKALIVAGAGVVLALGIAFLVARMASQGRVDVRLGTDTFSQQDAQEAAEEVAERGPILYADTAGGDRDIVLQHLGDDPEEDWIALAARPPGVSRECTIQWDPEDRLFRLLDPSGEVSGDCDGREFPADGEGLPTYPVTVDSDGNLDVDLNAADRTTSTGG
;
A
#
# COMPACT_ATOMS: atom_id res chain seq x y z
N MET A 1 37.12 -56.55 41.95
CA MET A 1 36.61 -56.11 40.66
C MET A 1 35.09 -55.88 40.79
N SER A 2 34.69 -54.65 40.94
CA SER A 2 33.26 -54.27 41.12
C SER A 2 32.61 -54.05 39.76
N PRO A 3 31.42 -54.62 39.48
CA PRO A 3 30.69 -54.36 38.24
C PRO A 3 30.03 -52.95 38.29
N VAL A 4 30.26 -52.20 37.30
CA VAL A 4 29.57 -50.88 37.07
C VAL A 4 28.14 -51.17 36.64
N GLU A 5 27.17 -50.91 37.52
CA GLU A 5 25.74 -50.91 37.14
C GLU A 5 25.45 -49.75 36.19
N GLN A 6 25.24 -50.09 34.94
CA GLN A 6 24.71 -49.12 33.94
C GLN A 6 23.25 -48.81 34.24
N SER A 7 23.00 -47.59 34.71
CA SER A 7 21.66 -47.02 34.91
C SER A 7 20.93 -46.85 33.60
N ARG A 8 20.08 -47.83 33.23
CA ARG A 8 19.24 -47.84 32.02
C ARG A 8 17.99 -46.93 32.07
N GLY A 9 17.83 -46.20 33.21
CA GLY A 9 16.58 -45.44 33.44
C GLY A 9 16.49 -44.03 32.82
N HIS A 10 17.59 -43.47 32.30
CA HIS A 10 17.62 -42.07 31.88
C HIS A 10 17.55 -41.87 30.36
N ALA A 11 17.81 -42.88 29.56
CA ALA A 11 17.83 -42.80 28.11
C ALA A 11 16.41 -42.53 27.51
N GLY A 12 15.38 -43.14 28.11
CA GLY A 12 14.00 -42.93 27.63
C GLY A 12 13.46 -41.51 27.88
N LYS A 13 13.82 -40.92 29.04
CA LYS A 13 13.40 -39.53 29.35
C LYS A 13 14.13 -38.51 28.46
N ALA A 14 15.39 -38.74 28.17
CA ALA A 14 16.19 -37.90 27.28
C ALA A 14 15.63 -37.91 25.83
N LEU A 15 15.16 -39.07 25.34
CA LEU A 15 14.58 -39.21 24.02
C LEU A 15 13.24 -38.49 23.90
N ILE A 16 12.40 -38.52 24.96
CA ILE A 16 11.12 -37.79 24.98
C ILE A 16 11.35 -36.27 24.98
N VAL A 17 12.31 -35.77 25.76
CA VAL A 17 12.62 -34.34 25.79
C VAL A 17 13.21 -33.85 24.47
N ALA A 18 14.11 -34.66 23.86
CA ALA A 18 14.65 -34.32 22.54
C ALA A 18 13.58 -34.32 21.45
N GLY A 19 12.66 -35.29 21.44
CA GLY A 19 11.55 -35.37 20.51
C GLY A 19 10.60 -34.18 20.65
N ALA A 20 10.24 -33.79 21.87
CA ALA A 20 9.39 -32.63 22.13
C ALA A 20 10.05 -31.30 21.66
N GLY A 21 11.38 -31.16 21.84
CA GLY A 21 12.13 -30.01 21.36
C GLY A 21 12.12 -29.87 19.83
N VAL A 22 12.24 -30.97 19.08
CA VAL A 22 12.19 -30.98 17.61
C VAL A 22 10.81 -30.62 17.11
N VAL A 23 9.73 -31.14 17.69
CA VAL A 23 8.36 -30.83 17.33
C VAL A 23 8.05 -29.34 17.57
N LEU A 24 8.50 -28.81 18.70
CA LEU A 24 8.32 -27.39 19.02
C LEU A 24 9.07 -26.48 18.01
N ALA A 25 10.31 -26.82 17.69
CA ALA A 25 11.13 -26.08 16.73
C ALA A 25 10.51 -26.07 15.32
N LEU A 26 10.02 -27.22 14.86
CA LEU A 26 9.31 -27.34 13.58
C LEU A 26 7.99 -26.56 13.58
N GLY A 27 7.25 -26.56 14.68
CA GLY A 27 6.01 -25.77 14.85
C GLY A 27 6.28 -24.26 14.75
N ILE A 28 7.33 -23.76 15.41
CA ILE A 28 7.71 -22.35 15.34
C ILE A 28 8.19 -21.99 13.93
N ALA A 29 9.02 -22.83 13.30
CA ALA A 29 9.49 -22.61 11.93
C ALA A 29 8.33 -22.55 10.93
N PHE A 30 7.33 -23.43 11.09
CA PHE A 30 6.13 -23.42 10.26
C PHE A 30 5.29 -22.17 10.48
N LEU A 31 5.11 -21.71 11.73
CA LEU A 31 4.40 -20.46 12.07
C LEU A 31 5.09 -19.24 11.47
N VAL A 32 6.42 -19.15 11.59
CA VAL A 32 7.21 -18.07 11.00
C VAL A 32 7.14 -18.10 9.48
N ALA A 33 7.22 -19.28 8.85
CA ALA A 33 7.08 -19.43 7.41
C ALA A 33 5.68 -19.02 6.93
N ARG A 34 4.64 -19.30 7.70
CA ARG A 34 3.27 -18.91 7.39
C ARG A 34 3.05 -17.39 7.55
N MET A 35 3.62 -16.78 8.59
CA MET A 35 3.61 -15.32 8.74
C MET A 35 4.40 -14.61 7.63
N ALA A 36 5.54 -15.17 7.23
CA ALA A 36 6.34 -14.64 6.13
C ALA A 36 5.63 -14.79 4.76
N SER A 37 4.76 -15.80 4.59
CA SER A 37 4.00 -15.99 3.36
C SER A 37 2.74 -15.10 3.27
N GLN A 38 2.26 -14.56 4.39
CA GLN A 38 1.19 -13.57 4.42
C GLN A 38 1.70 -12.13 4.18
N GLY A 39 3.00 -11.92 4.29
CA GLY A 39 3.67 -10.65 4.00
C GLY A 39 4.43 -10.65 2.67
N ARG A 40 3.98 -11.40 1.66
CA ARG A 40 4.51 -11.25 0.31
C ARG A 40 4.00 -9.95 -0.28
N VAL A 41 4.77 -8.90 -0.06
CA VAL A 41 4.80 -7.78 -0.99
C VAL A 41 5.41 -8.36 -2.26
N ASP A 42 4.59 -8.67 -3.26
CA ASP A 42 5.07 -8.98 -4.61
C ASP A 42 5.57 -7.65 -5.20
N VAL A 43 6.83 -7.31 -4.88
CA VAL A 43 7.54 -6.26 -5.60
C VAL A 43 7.81 -6.80 -7.00
N ARG A 44 6.85 -6.65 -7.89
CA ARG A 44 7.05 -6.83 -9.33
C ARG A 44 7.90 -5.65 -9.82
N LEU A 45 9.21 -5.86 -9.82
CA LEU A 45 10.13 -4.98 -10.53
C LEU A 45 9.81 -5.10 -12.04
N GLY A 46 9.07 -4.13 -12.57
CA GLY A 46 8.85 -4.02 -14.01
C GLY A 46 7.41 -3.92 -14.50
N THR A 47 6.40 -3.87 -13.64
CA THR A 47 5.06 -3.43 -14.03
C THR A 47 4.76 -2.15 -13.26
N ASP A 48 4.55 -1.04 -13.99
CA ASP A 48 4.14 0.25 -13.41
C ASP A 48 2.65 0.18 -12.96
N THR A 49 2.23 -0.94 -12.39
CA THR A 49 0.93 -1.16 -11.77
C THR A 49 1.13 -1.26 -10.28
N PHE A 50 0.47 -0.41 -9.55
CA PHE A 50 0.46 -0.42 -8.10
C PHE A 50 -0.77 -1.22 -7.62
N SER A 51 -0.54 -2.38 -7.01
CA SER A 51 -1.59 -3.23 -6.43
C SER A 51 -1.24 -3.51 -4.98
N GLN A 52 -1.96 -2.93 -4.03
CA GLN A 52 -1.58 -3.08 -2.63
C GLN A 52 -2.70 -3.11 -1.60
N GLN A 53 -3.95 -2.85 -1.93
CA GLN A 53 -4.97 -2.70 -0.90
C GLN A 53 -6.28 -3.35 -1.33
N ASP A 54 -6.93 -4.03 -0.38
CA ASP A 54 -8.31 -4.48 -0.50
C ASP A 54 -9.23 -3.26 -0.66
N ALA A 55 -10.11 -3.30 -1.67
CA ALA A 55 -10.98 -2.18 -2.03
C ALA A 55 -11.96 -1.83 -0.91
N GLN A 56 -12.45 -2.83 -0.18
CA GLN A 56 -13.36 -2.61 0.95
C GLN A 56 -12.65 -1.87 2.09
N GLU A 57 -11.44 -2.31 2.45
CA GLU A 57 -10.64 -1.67 3.52
C GLU A 57 -10.25 -0.25 3.12
N ALA A 58 -9.86 -0.04 1.86
CA ALA A 58 -9.52 1.27 1.32
C ALA A 58 -10.72 2.22 1.32
N ALA A 59 -11.93 1.74 0.93
CA ALA A 59 -13.14 2.55 0.94
C ALA A 59 -13.50 3.02 2.35
N GLU A 60 -13.38 2.12 3.34
CA GLU A 60 -13.61 2.47 4.75
C GLU A 60 -12.59 3.52 5.24
N GLU A 61 -11.31 3.38 4.87
CA GLU A 61 -10.27 4.36 5.22
C GLU A 61 -10.53 5.72 4.59
N VAL A 62 -10.88 5.77 3.29
CA VAL A 62 -11.22 7.03 2.60
C VAL A 62 -12.46 7.69 3.22
N ALA A 63 -13.48 6.91 3.59
CA ALA A 63 -14.68 7.43 4.23
C ALA A 63 -14.41 8.04 5.61
N GLU A 64 -13.46 7.45 6.39
CA GLU A 64 -13.14 7.92 7.73
C GLU A 64 -12.12 9.08 7.76
N ARG A 65 -11.13 9.04 6.87
CA ARG A 65 -9.94 9.91 6.94
C ARG A 65 -9.75 10.80 5.72
N GLY A 66 -10.50 10.56 4.66
CA GLY A 66 -10.31 11.21 3.36
C GLY A 66 -9.33 10.45 2.45
N PRO A 67 -9.02 11.01 1.28
CA PRO A 67 -8.20 10.38 0.24
C PRO A 67 -6.81 9.95 0.75
N ILE A 68 -6.31 8.83 0.23
CA ILE A 68 -5.06 8.21 0.67
C ILE A 68 -3.91 8.68 -0.23
N LEU A 69 -2.87 9.26 0.36
CA LEU A 69 -1.66 9.65 -0.37
C LEU A 69 -0.66 8.50 -0.39
N TYR A 70 -0.26 8.09 -1.58
CA TYR A 70 0.83 7.16 -1.82
C TYR A 70 2.02 7.91 -2.43
N ALA A 71 3.09 8.03 -1.66
CA ALA A 71 4.31 8.64 -2.11
C ALA A 71 5.22 7.60 -2.79
N ASP A 72 5.92 8.02 -3.84
CA ASP A 72 6.99 7.25 -4.51
C ASP A 72 6.54 5.89 -5.09
N THR A 73 5.34 5.83 -5.65
CA THR A 73 4.72 4.57 -6.11
C THR A 73 5.43 3.86 -7.26
N ALA A 74 6.32 4.54 -7.99
CA ALA A 74 7.04 3.98 -9.15
C ALA A 74 8.56 4.21 -9.10
N GLY A 75 9.15 4.23 -7.90
CA GLY A 75 10.60 4.30 -7.73
C GLY A 75 11.20 5.66 -8.04
N GLY A 76 10.51 6.75 -7.74
CA GLY A 76 11.17 8.03 -7.71
C GLY A 76 10.39 9.30 -7.97
N ASP A 77 9.26 9.34 -8.67
CA ASP A 77 8.68 10.62 -9.05
C ASP A 77 7.15 10.68 -9.13
N ARG A 78 6.46 9.59 -8.84
CA ARG A 78 5.01 9.50 -8.99
C ARG A 78 4.32 9.34 -7.64
N ASP A 79 4.00 10.47 -7.02
CA ASP A 79 3.10 10.49 -5.88
C ASP A 79 1.67 10.52 -6.42
N ILE A 80 0.80 9.67 -5.88
CA ILE A 80 -0.61 9.62 -6.25
C ILE A 80 -1.50 9.77 -5.02
N VAL A 81 -2.69 10.29 -5.26
CA VAL A 81 -3.77 10.31 -4.27
C VAL A 81 -4.86 9.38 -4.77
N LEU A 82 -5.21 8.38 -3.96
CA LEU A 82 -6.33 7.49 -4.22
C LEU A 82 -7.58 8.05 -3.54
N GLN A 83 -8.65 8.21 -4.33
CA GLN A 83 -9.93 8.73 -3.89
C GLN A 83 -11.05 7.77 -4.28
N HIS A 84 -12.05 7.66 -3.42
CA HIS A 84 -13.28 6.92 -3.65
C HIS A 84 -14.47 7.87 -3.64
N LEU A 85 -15.23 7.92 -4.73
CA LEU A 85 -16.31 8.91 -4.91
C LEU A 85 -17.70 8.32 -4.66
N GLY A 86 -17.83 6.99 -4.68
CA GLY A 86 -19.08 6.26 -4.55
C GLY A 86 -19.32 5.68 -3.17
N ASP A 87 -20.37 4.85 -3.09
CA ASP A 87 -20.72 4.06 -1.91
C ASP A 87 -20.35 2.57 -2.09
N ASP A 88 -20.09 2.14 -3.35
CA ASP A 88 -19.75 0.76 -3.68
C ASP A 88 -18.22 0.60 -3.72
N PRO A 89 -17.62 -0.22 -2.85
CA PRO A 89 -16.17 -0.38 -2.79
C PRO A 89 -15.53 -0.98 -4.07
N GLU A 90 -16.32 -1.53 -4.98
CA GLU A 90 -15.82 -2.07 -6.25
C GLU A 90 -15.84 -1.04 -7.40
N GLU A 91 -16.49 0.11 -7.21
CA GLU A 91 -16.70 1.13 -8.24
C GLU A 91 -16.19 2.52 -7.82
N ASP A 92 -16.21 3.49 -8.74
CA ASP A 92 -15.95 4.92 -8.52
C ASP A 92 -14.61 5.27 -7.85
N TRP A 93 -13.60 4.44 -8.08
CA TRP A 93 -12.22 4.72 -7.69
C TRP A 93 -11.51 5.62 -8.71
N ILE A 94 -10.74 6.56 -8.20
CA ILE A 94 -9.89 7.44 -9.00
C ILE A 94 -8.53 7.61 -8.34
N ALA A 95 -7.47 7.50 -9.13
CA ALA A 95 -6.12 7.86 -8.68
C ALA A 95 -5.69 9.14 -9.41
N LEU A 96 -5.27 10.13 -8.63
CA LEU A 96 -4.87 11.46 -9.09
C LEU A 96 -3.36 11.63 -8.93
N ALA A 97 -2.72 12.36 -9.84
CA ALA A 97 -1.38 12.84 -9.56
C ALA A 97 -1.42 13.77 -8.33
N ALA A 98 -0.52 13.53 -7.36
CA ALA A 98 -0.48 14.34 -6.14
C ALA A 98 -0.03 15.78 -6.39
N ARG A 99 0.32 16.12 -7.64
CA ARG A 99 0.67 17.48 -8.06
C ARG A 99 0.39 17.70 -9.54
N PRO A 100 0.04 18.93 -9.94
CA PRO A 100 -0.06 19.31 -11.34
C PRO A 100 1.29 19.24 -12.06
N PRO A 101 1.33 19.01 -13.38
CA PRO A 101 2.56 19.05 -14.16
C PRO A 101 3.29 20.38 -14.04
N GLY A 102 4.63 20.32 -13.92
CA GLY A 102 5.48 21.51 -13.86
C GLY A 102 5.53 22.21 -12.50
N VAL A 103 4.85 21.69 -11.49
CA VAL A 103 4.89 22.21 -10.11
C VAL A 103 6.05 21.55 -9.34
N SER A 104 6.65 22.29 -8.42
CA SER A 104 7.75 21.81 -7.56
C SER A 104 7.33 20.55 -6.77
N ARG A 105 8.29 19.64 -6.56
CA ARG A 105 8.09 18.44 -5.73
C ARG A 105 7.77 18.74 -4.26
N GLU A 106 8.04 19.94 -3.82
CA GLU A 106 7.69 20.40 -2.47
C GLU A 106 6.20 20.67 -2.31
N CYS A 107 5.45 20.82 -3.42
CA CYS A 107 4.02 21.03 -3.39
C CYS A 107 3.26 19.73 -3.63
N THR A 108 2.21 19.51 -2.86
CA THR A 108 1.27 18.39 -3.03
C THR A 108 -0.16 18.88 -2.86
N ILE A 109 -1.09 18.19 -3.52
CA ILE A 109 -2.50 18.39 -3.23
C ILE A 109 -2.82 17.80 -1.85
N GLN A 110 -3.50 18.55 -1.01
CA GLN A 110 -3.96 18.13 0.30
C GLN A 110 -5.47 18.25 0.37
N TRP A 111 -6.10 17.25 0.99
CA TRP A 111 -7.55 17.21 1.11
C TRP A 111 -8.05 18.15 2.18
N ASP A 112 -9.05 18.96 1.80
CA ASP A 112 -9.82 19.77 2.74
C ASP A 112 -11.18 19.10 2.97
N PRO A 113 -11.42 18.51 4.16
CA PRO A 113 -12.65 17.79 4.44
C PRO A 113 -13.87 18.72 4.63
N GLU A 114 -13.66 20.02 4.94
CA GLU A 114 -14.76 20.97 5.12
C GLU A 114 -15.34 21.41 3.79
N ASP A 115 -14.46 21.75 2.83
CA ASP A 115 -14.86 22.19 1.49
C ASP A 115 -14.98 21.02 0.50
N ARG A 116 -14.52 19.81 0.87
CA ARG A 116 -14.49 18.60 0.03
C ARG A 116 -13.78 18.82 -1.31
N LEU A 117 -12.61 19.39 -1.23
CA LEU A 117 -11.75 19.68 -2.37
C LEU A 117 -10.28 19.47 -2.01
N PHE A 118 -9.41 19.47 -3.01
CA PHE A 118 -7.97 19.45 -2.82
C PHE A 118 -7.39 20.86 -2.96
N ARG A 119 -6.38 21.19 -2.16
CA ARG A 119 -5.59 22.41 -2.28
C ARG A 119 -4.12 22.11 -2.50
N LEU A 120 -3.48 22.85 -3.40
CA LEU A 120 -2.04 22.73 -3.65
C LEU A 120 -1.25 23.49 -2.58
N LEU A 121 -0.67 22.76 -1.63
CA LEU A 121 -0.01 23.31 -0.45
C LEU A 121 1.42 22.75 -0.30
N ASP A 122 2.22 23.41 0.51
CA ASP A 122 3.51 22.90 0.94
C ASP A 122 3.37 21.78 2.01
N PRO A 123 4.45 21.10 2.43
CA PRO A 123 4.38 20.04 3.43
C PRO A 123 3.88 20.49 4.82
N SER A 124 3.90 21.80 5.11
CA SER A 124 3.34 22.36 6.36
C SER A 124 1.84 22.66 6.27
N GLY A 125 1.24 22.49 5.07
CA GLY A 125 -0.16 22.81 4.82
C GLY A 125 -0.40 24.30 4.53
N GLU A 126 0.63 25.01 4.11
CA GLU A 126 0.53 26.45 3.85
C GLU A 126 0.72 26.76 2.35
N VAL A 127 0.20 27.93 1.96
CA VAL A 127 0.47 28.53 0.65
C VAL A 127 1.85 29.17 0.68
N SER A 128 2.82 28.63 -0.05
CA SER A 128 4.18 29.17 -0.07
C SER A 128 4.90 28.86 -1.39
N GLY A 129 5.68 29.81 -1.89
CA GLY A 129 6.47 29.63 -3.13
C GLY A 129 5.61 29.25 -4.33
N ASP A 130 5.90 28.08 -4.92
CA ASP A 130 5.16 27.53 -6.08
C ASP A 130 3.85 26.83 -5.67
N CYS A 131 3.61 26.67 -4.36
CA CYS A 131 2.41 26.08 -3.80
C CYS A 131 1.37 27.20 -3.62
N ASP A 132 0.66 27.50 -4.72
CA ASP A 132 -0.17 28.71 -4.86
C ASP A 132 -1.59 28.59 -4.24
N GLY A 133 -1.88 27.48 -3.57
CA GLY A 133 -3.17 27.26 -2.92
C GLY A 133 -4.34 27.01 -3.88
N ARG A 134 -4.04 26.75 -5.18
CA ARG A 134 -5.14 26.48 -6.15
C ARG A 134 -5.92 25.24 -5.74
N GLU A 135 -7.21 25.31 -6.07
CA GLU A 135 -8.19 24.31 -5.67
C GLU A 135 -8.50 23.36 -6.81
N PHE A 136 -8.79 22.12 -6.47
CA PHE A 136 -9.25 21.07 -7.39
C PHE A 136 -10.44 20.36 -6.75
N PRO A 137 -11.49 20.04 -7.52
CA PRO A 137 -12.63 19.33 -6.99
C PRO A 137 -12.29 17.88 -6.57
N ALA A 138 -13.18 17.23 -5.83
CA ALA A 138 -12.99 15.90 -5.31
C ALA A 138 -12.72 14.82 -6.37
N ASP A 139 -13.23 15.01 -7.58
CA ASP A 139 -13.01 14.15 -8.75
C ASP A 139 -11.68 14.42 -9.46
N GLY A 140 -10.92 15.42 -9.00
CA GLY A 140 -9.61 15.75 -9.53
C GLY A 140 -9.62 16.43 -10.90
N GLU A 141 -10.73 17.06 -11.33
CA GLU A 141 -10.75 17.82 -12.58
C GLU A 141 -9.58 18.82 -12.61
N GLY A 142 -8.78 18.76 -13.68
CA GLY A 142 -7.57 19.58 -13.85
C GLY A 142 -6.28 18.94 -13.38
N LEU A 143 -6.32 17.74 -12.82
CA LEU A 143 -5.16 16.93 -12.48
C LEU A 143 -5.00 15.74 -13.43
N PRO A 144 -3.79 15.25 -13.69
CA PRO A 144 -3.60 13.96 -14.35
C PRO A 144 -4.22 12.84 -13.51
N THR A 145 -4.93 11.93 -14.19
CA THR A 145 -5.58 10.79 -13.57
C THR A 145 -5.00 9.48 -14.07
N TYR A 146 -5.03 8.45 -13.23
CA TYR A 146 -4.62 7.10 -13.53
C TYR A 146 -5.82 6.16 -13.42
N PRO A 147 -6.00 5.23 -14.37
CA PRO A 147 -7.07 4.24 -14.28
C PRO A 147 -6.90 3.36 -13.04
N VAL A 148 -7.99 3.15 -12.32
CA VAL A 148 -8.07 2.23 -11.19
C VAL A 148 -9.04 1.13 -11.55
N THR A 149 -8.70 -0.11 -11.24
CA THR A 149 -9.57 -1.27 -11.41
C THR A 149 -9.55 -2.11 -10.13
N VAL A 150 -10.66 -2.75 -9.81
CA VAL A 150 -10.73 -3.76 -8.75
C VAL A 150 -10.60 -5.12 -9.41
N ASP A 151 -9.65 -5.94 -8.97
CA ASP A 151 -9.45 -7.28 -9.51
C ASP A 151 -10.47 -8.28 -8.95
N SER A 152 -10.45 -9.52 -9.43
CA SER A 152 -11.37 -10.58 -8.98
C SER A 152 -11.17 -11.02 -7.53
N ASP A 153 -10.07 -10.64 -6.91
CA ASP A 153 -9.73 -10.93 -5.52
C ASP A 153 -10.07 -9.75 -4.59
N GLY A 154 -10.63 -8.66 -5.16
CA GLY A 154 -11.04 -7.45 -4.46
C GLY A 154 -9.91 -6.45 -4.22
N ASN A 155 -8.77 -6.58 -4.90
CA ASN A 155 -7.67 -5.64 -4.72
C ASN A 155 -7.71 -4.51 -5.75
N LEU A 156 -7.29 -3.33 -5.31
CA LEU A 156 -7.15 -2.15 -6.15
C LEU A 156 -5.85 -2.23 -6.98
N ASP A 157 -6.00 -2.08 -8.29
CA ASP A 157 -4.91 -1.98 -9.26
C ASP A 157 -4.92 -0.61 -9.92
N VAL A 158 -3.80 0.14 -9.84
CA VAL A 158 -3.62 1.46 -10.45
C VAL A 158 -2.63 1.37 -11.61
N ASP A 159 -3.06 1.65 -12.85
CA ASP A 159 -2.17 1.71 -14.03
C ASP A 159 -1.47 3.07 -14.12
N LEU A 160 -0.26 3.16 -13.60
CA LEU A 160 0.55 4.38 -13.60
C LEU A 160 1.11 4.76 -14.99
N ASN A 161 1.06 3.85 -15.97
CA ASN A 161 1.52 4.13 -17.34
C ASN A 161 0.44 4.79 -18.21
N ALA A 162 -0.81 4.73 -17.81
CA ALA A 162 -1.90 5.27 -18.62
C ALA A 162 -1.92 6.80 -18.67
N ALA A 163 -1.41 7.49 -17.65
CA ALA A 163 -1.34 8.95 -17.63
C ALA A 163 -0.42 9.52 -18.73
N ASP A 164 0.64 8.82 -19.08
CA ASP A 164 1.56 9.23 -20.15
C ASP A 164 0.91 9.19 -21.55
N ARG A 165 -0.21 8.45 -21.69
CA ARG A 165 -0.94 8.31 -22.97
C ARG A 165 -1.98 9.39 -23.21
N THR A 166 -2.53 10.00 -22.17
CA THR A 166 -3.57 11.05 -22.29
C THR A 166 -2.99 12.44 -22.60
N THR A 167 -1.75 12.71 -22.22
CA THR A 167 -1.06 13.98 -22.51
C THR A 167 -0.53 14.07 -23.95
N SER A 168 -0.47 12.97 -24.71
CA SER A 168 0.10 12.92 -26.06
C SER A 168 -0.93 13.16 -27.20
N THR A 169 -2.21 13.39 -26.91
CA THR A 169 -3.26 13.53 -27.95
C THR A 169 -3.72 14.97 -28.17
N GLY A 170 -3.04 15.96 -27.60
CA GLY A 170 -3.32 17.40 -27.78
C GLY A 170 -2.19 18.12 -28.47
N GLY A 171 -1.96 17.84 -29.77
CA GLY A 171 -1.02 18.58 -30.63
C GLY A 171 -1.69 19.00 -31.91
#